data_060e2596a30070d145124df1d96bf185
#
_entry.id   060e2596a30070d145124df1d96bf185
#
_cell.length_a   1.000
_cell.length_b   1.000
_cell.length_c   1.000
_cell.angle_alpha   90.00
_cell.angle_beta   90.00
_cell.angle_gamma   90.00
#
_symmetry.space_group_name_H-M   'P 1'
#
loop_
_entity.id
_entity.type
_entity.pdbx_description
1 polymer ?
#
loop_
_entity_poly.entity_id
_entity_poly.type
_entity_poly.pdbx_seq_one_letter_code
_entity_poly.pdbx_strand_id
1 'polypeptide(L)'
;MIHTVTLNPALDKTAQAPNFKLDAVTRITELRQDPGGKGINVSKVIRQLGGTSTAWAVLGGNTGRYIRETLAEQGIECRAFEVEGETRTNLKVIDPEGGTHTD
;
A
#
# COMPACT_ATOMS: atom_id res chain seq x y z
N MET A 1 -6.06 -6.76 23.37
CA MET A 1 -6.16 -6.80 21.89
C MET A 1 -6.23 -5.39 21.32
N ILE A 2 -5.37 -5.08 20.35
CA ILE A 2 -5.33 -3.78 19.72
C ILE A 2 -6.09 -3.86 18.40
N HIS A 3 -6.99 -2.90 18.18
CA HIS A 3 -7.70 -2.77 16.92
C HIS A 3 -7.30 -1.46 16.25
N THR A 4 -6.96 -1.51 14.98
CA THR A 4 -6.76 -0.33 14.17
C THR A 4 -7.90 -0.21 13.18
N VAL A 5 -8.24 1.02 12.80
CA VAL A 5 -9.32 1.27 11.84
C VAL A 5 -8.80 2.20 10.75
N THR A 6 -8.95 1.78 9.50
CA THR A 6 -8.56 2.58 8.35
C THR A 6 -9.77 2.76 7.44
N LEU A 7 -10.33 3.96 7.42
CA LEU A 7 -11.51 4.26 6.61
C LEU A 7 -11.16 4.55 5.15
N ASN A 8 -9.93 4.96 4.89
CA ASN A 8 -9.48 5.33 3.54
C ASN A 8 -8.13 4.69 3.22
N PRO A 9 -8.08 3.35 3.13
CA PRO A 9 -6.83 2.68 2.78
C PRO A 9 -6.44 2.93 1.33
N ALA A 10 -5.19 2.63 1.01
CA ALA A 10 -4.66 2.74 -0.34
C ALA A 10 -3.63 1.65 -0.59
N LEU A 11 -3.49 1.27 -1.85
CA LEU A 11 -2.33 0.51 -2.28
C LEU A 11 -1.28 1.52 -2.76
N ASP A 12 -0.16 1.56 -2.06
CA ASP A 12 0.94 2.46 -2.41
C ASP A 12 1.90 1.74 -3.36
N LYS A 13 1.96 2.22 -4.60
CA LYS A 13 2.88 1.70 -5.61
C LYS A 13 4.04 2.65 -5.75
N THR A 14 5.26 2.10 -5.62
CA THR A 14 6.48 2.87 -5.82
C THR A 14 7.21 2.28 -7.02
N ALA A 15 7.36 3.08 -8.07
CA ALA A 15 8.00 2.67 -9.31
C ALA A 15 9.36 3.36 -9.45
N GLN A 16 10.41 2.58 -9.71
CA GLN A 16 11.70 3.13 -10.08
C GLN A 16 11.79 3.21 -11.60
N ALA A 17 11.98 4.43 -12.10
CA ALA A 17 12.02 4.73 -13.53
C ALA A 17 13.24 5.59 -13.83
N PRO A 18 14.43 4.97 -13.98
CA PRO A 18 15.66 5.71 -14.25
C PRO A 18 15.53 6.59 -15.49
N ASN A 19 15.99 7.84 -15.38
CA ASN A 19 15.92 8.83 -16.46
C ASN A 19 14.48 9.12 -16.92
N PHE A 20 13.55 9.14 -15.95
CA PHE A 20 12.16 9.44 -16.23
C PHE A 20 12.03 10.84 -16.88
N LYS A 21 11.31 10.87 -18.00
CA LYS A 21 11.04 12.12 -18.74
C LYS A 21 9.58 12.16 -19.16
N LEU A 22 8.99 13.33 -19.09
CA LEU A 22 7.67 13.54 -19.67
C LEU A 22 7.74 13.36 -21.20
N ASP A 23 6.64 12.92 -21.80
CA ASP A 23 6.51 12.70 -23.24
C ASP A 23 7.50 11.66 -23.81
N ALA A 24 8.02 10.78 -22.98
CA ALA A 24 8.90 9.71 -23.41
C ALA A 24 8.47 8.38 -22.78
N VAL A 25 8.76 7.29 -23.46
CA VAL A 25 8.56 5.95 -22.89
C VAL A 25 9.71 5.68 -21.93
N THR A 26 9.38 5.43 -20.67
CA THR A 26 10.36 5.13 -19.64
C THR A 26 10.11 3.73 -19.09
N ARG A 27 11.14 2.91 -19.07
CA ARG A 27 11.06 1.55 -18.53
C ARG A 27 11.13 1.59 -17.01
N ILE A 28 10.18 0.94 -16.35
CA ILE A 28 10.19 0.76 -14.91
C ILE A 28 11.08 -0.44 -14.59
N THR A 29 12.09 -0.23 -13.74
CA THR A 29 13.03 -1.28 -13.35
C THR A 29 12.60 -2.01 -12.09
N GLU A 30 11.82 -1.36 -11.23
CA GLU A 30 11.33 -1.97 -10.00
C GLU A 30 9.98 -1.37 -9.66
N LEU A 31 9.06 -2.22 -9.22
CA LEU A 31 7.75 -1.81 -8.72
C LEU A 31 7.53 -2.43 -7.35
N ARG A 32 7.31 -1.59 -6.34
CA ARG A 32 6.91 -2.03 -5.01
C ARG A 32 5.46 -1.69 -4.79
N GLN A 33 4.74 -2.58 -4.11
CA GLN A 33 3.34 -2.39 -3.77
C GLN A 33 3.16 -2.67 -2.28
N ASP A 34 2.71 -1.66 -1.56
CA ASP A 34 2.54 -1.77 -0.11
C ASP A 34 1.15 -1.31 0.30
N PRO A 35 0.42 -2.11 1.11
CA PRO A 35 -0.80 -1.61 1.73
C PRO A 35 -0.51 -0.41 2.60
N GLY A 36 -1.33 0.63 2.50
CA GLY A 36 -1.16 1.87 3.24
C GLY A 36 -2.45 2.39 3.83
N GLY A 37 -2.29 3.37 4.68
CA GLY A 37 -3.34 4.00 5.46
C GLY A 37 -2.90 4.10 6.91
N LYS A 38 -3.42 5.09 7.63
CA LYS A 38 -2.90 5.38 8.98
C LYS A 38 -3.03 4.20 9.93
N GLY A 39 -4.21 3.58 10.00
CA GLY A 39 -4.42 2.43 10.88
C GLY A 39 -3.62 1.20 10.44
N ILE A 40 -3.57 0.95 9.13
CA ILE A 40 -2.78 -0.15 8.59
C ILE A 40 -1.30 0.04 8.94
N ASN A 41 -0.78 1.25 8.82
CA ASN A 41 0.61 1.53 9.15
C ASN A 41 0.90 1.29 10.64
N VAL A 42 -0.05 1.62 11.51
CA VAL A 42 0.08 1.32 12.94
C VAL A 42 0.14 -0.19 13.17
N SER A 43 -0.71 -0.97 12.51
CA SER A 43 -0.68 -2.42 12.62
C SER A 43 0.64 -3.02 12.14
N LYS A 44 1.22 -2.46 11.07
CA LYS A 44 2.54 -2.90 10.58
C LYS A 44 3.63 -2.66 11.63
N VAL A 45 3.62 -1.49 12.27
CA VAL A 45 4.60 -1.17 13.31
C VAL A 45 4.44 -2.10 14.51
N ILE A 46 3.20 -2.34 14.94
CA ILE A 46 2.93 -3.27 16.04
C ILE A 46 3.51 -4.64 15.73
N ARG A 47 3.31 -5.13 14.50
CA ARG A 47 3.84 -6.43 14.09
C ARG A 47 5.37 -6.46 14.09
N GLN A 48 6.00 -5.39 13.61
CA GLN A 48 7.46 -5.28 13.61
C GLN A 48 8.03 -5.31 15.03
N LEU A 49 7.29 -4.78 16.00
CA LEU A 49 7.69 -4.79 17.41
C LEU A 49 7.35 -6.09 18.13
N GLY A 50 6.84 -7.10 17.42
CA GLY A 50 6.53 -8.39 17.99
C GLY A 50 5.13 -8.51 18.56
N GLY A 51 4.29 -7.50 18.41
CA GLY A 51 2.91 -7.52 18.88
C GLY A 51 1.93 -8.00 17.82
N THR A 52 0.67 -8.02 18.20
CA THR A 52 -0.43 -8.37 17.29
C THR A 52 -1.54 -7.34 17.37
N SER A 53 -2.24 -7.17 16.27
CA SER A 53 -3.42 -6.31 16.20
C SER A 53 -4.39 -6.85 15.15
N THR A 54 -5.63 -6.37 15.20
CA THR A 54 -6.60 -6.60 14.13
C THR A 54 -6.77 -5.31 13.37
N ALA A 55 -6.50 -5.32 12.08
CA ALA A 55 -6.66 -4.15 11.21
C ALA A 55 -8.02 -4.20 10.55
N TRP A 56 -8.89 -3.25 10.88
CA TRP A 56 -10.19 -3.07 10.24
C TRP A 56 -10.02 -2.06 9.12
N ALA A 57 -10.49 -2.39 7.92
CA ALA A 57 -10.32 -1.50 6.78
C ALA A 57 -11.53 -1.56 5.85
N VAL A 58 -11.84 -0.42 5.23
CA VAL A 58 -12.86 -0.36 4.18
C VAL A 58 -12.17 -0.69 2.86
N LEU A 59 -12.47 -1.84 2.29
CA LEU A 59 -11.78 -2.34 1.10
C LEU A 59 -12.77 -2.68 0.00
N GLY A 60 -12.36 -2.50 -1.25
CA GLY A 60 -13.19 -2.85 -2.40
C GLY A 60 -12.37 -3.29 -3.60
N GLY A 61 -12.96 -4.13 -4.43
CA GLY A 61 -12.39 -4.59 -5.68
C GLY A 61 -11.14 -5.45 -5.54
N ASN A 62 -10.43 -5.58 -6.63
CA ASN A 62 -9.20 -6.38 -6.67
C ASN A 62 -8.08 -5.77 -5.85
N THR A 63 -8.00 -4.44 -5.84
CA THR A 63 -7.01 -3.73 -5.03
C THR A 63 -7.23 -3.99 -3.55
N GLY A 64 -8.48 -3.94 -3.10
CA GLY A 64 -8.81 -4.26 -1.70
C GLY A 64 -8.46 -5.68 -1.33
N ARG A 65 -8.73 -6.64 -2.23
CA ARG A 65 -8.36 -8.04 -2.01
C ARG A 65 -6.85 -8.20 -1.88
N TYR A 66 -6.10 -7.54 -2.74
CA TYR A 66 -4.64 -7.59 -2.70
C TYR A 66 -4.09 -7.07 -1.37
N ILE A 67 -4.64 -5.96 -0.88
CA ILE A 67 -4.26 -5.39 0.42
C ILE A 67 -4.51 -6.40 1.53
N ARG A 68 -5.69 -6.99 1.56
CA ARG A 68 -6.07 -7.96 2.60
C ARG A 68 -5.16 -9.18 2.59
N GLU A 69 -4.90 -9.73 1.41
CA GLU A 69 -4.05 -10.90 1.27
C GLU A 69 -2.61 -10.59 1.65
N THR A 70 -2.10 -9.43 1.26
CA THR A 70 -0.73 -9.01 1.58
C THR A 70 -0.55 -8.84 3.09
N LEU A 71 -1.53 -8.22 3.78
CA LEU A 71 -1.47 -8.08 5.23
C LEU A 71 -1.48 -9.45 5.92
N ALA A 72 -2.27 -10.39 5.42
CA ALA A 72 -2.29 -11.74 5.97
C ALA A 72 -0.94 -12.42 5.83
N GLU A 73 -0.27 -12.25 4.69
CA GLU A 73 1.08 -12.78 4.48
C GLU A 73 2.09 -12.19 5.44
N GLN A 74 1.88 -10.95 5.87
CA GLN A 74 2.74 -10.27 6.83
C GLN A 74 2.39 -10.60 8.28
N GLY A 75 1.44 -11.49 8.50
CA GLY A 75 1.02 -11.89 9.85
C GLY A 75 0.08 -10.90 10.53
N ILE A 76 -0.60 -10.06 9.76
CA ILE A 76 -1.55 -9.07 10.27
C ILE A 76 -2.96 -9.51 9.92
N GLU A 77 -3.80 -9.76 10.93
CA GLU A 77 -5.21 -10.05 10.69
C GLU A 77 -5.90 -8.81 10.17
N CYS A 78 -6.54 -8.93 9.03
CA CYS A 78 -7.31 -7.83 8.43
C CYS A 78 -8.75 -8.24 8.28
N ARG A 79 -9.64 -7.43 8.84
CA ARG A 79 -11.09 -7.58 8.68
C ARG A 79 -11.61 -6.44 7.82
N ALA A 80 -12.27 -6.78 6.74
CA ALA A 80 -12.71 -5.80 5.75
C ALA A 80 -14.19 -5.50 5.87
N PHE A 81 -14.51 -4.21 5.77
CA PHE A 81 -15.85 -3.76 5.40
C PHE A 81 -15.82 -3.61 3.89
N GLU A 82 -16.50 -4.51 3.19
CA GLU A 82 -16.45 -4.54 1.73
C GLU A 82 -17.37 -3.48 1.13
N VAL A 83 -16.86 -2.77 0.13
CA VAL A 83 -17.59 -1.78 -0.63
C VAL A 83 -17.50 -2.10 -2.12
N GLU A 84 -18.41 -1.56 -2.92
CA GLU A 84 -18.45 -1.83 -4.36
C GLU A 84 -17.32 -1.16 -5.13
N GLY A 85 -16.88 0.01 -4.68
CA GLY A 85 -15.80 0.75 -5.34
C GLY A 85 -14.45 0.10 -5.17
N GLU A 86 -13.55 0.39 -6.08
CA GLU A 86 -12.17 -0.07 -6.00
C GLU A 86 -11.40 0.74 -4.96
N THR A 87 -10.60 0.07 -4.12
CA THR A 87 -9.70 0.75 -3.21
C THR A 87 -8.69 1.56 -4.02
N ARG A 88 -8.39 2.77 -3.57
CA ARG A 88 -7.52 3.69 -4.29
C ARG A 88 -6.07 3.19 -4.34
N THR A 89 -5.38 3.64 -5.38
CA THR A 89 -3.95 3.38 -5.56
C THR A 89 -3.22 4.72 -5.61
N ASN A 90 -2.15 4.84 -4.82
CA ASN A 90 -1.23 5.97 -4.92
C ASN A 90 0.01 5.51 -5.69
N LEU A 91 0.45 6.31 -6.64
CA LEU A 91 1.64 5.99 -7.42
C LEU A 91 2.74 7.02 -7.14
N LYS A 92 3.91 6.53 -6.78
CA LYS A 92 5.11 7.33 -6.61
C LYS A 92 6.15 6.87 -7.64
N VAL A 93 6.67 7.81 -8.41
CA VAL A 93 7.72 7.54 -9.39
C VAL A 93 9.03 8.10 -8.88
N ILE A 94 10.04 7.23 -8.78
CA ILE A 94 11.38 7.62 -8.33
C ILE A 94 12.33 7.46 -9.51
N ASP A 95 13.07 8.54 -9.79
CA ASP A 95 14.19 8.52 -10.73
C ASP A 95 15.48 8.54 -9.92
N PRO A 96 16.07 7.37 -9.63
CA PRO A 96 17.27 7.32 -8.80
C PRO A 96 18.49 7.97 -9.45
N GLU A 97 18.55 8.03 -10.77
CA GLU A 97 19.64 8.67 -11.49
C GLU A 97 19.45 10.18 -11.60
N GLY A 98 18.23 10.63 -11.80
CA GLY A 98 17.89 12.05 -11.85
C GLY A 98 17.66 12.67 -10.49
N GLY A 99 17.54 11.88 -9.44
CA GLY A 99 17.32 12.36 -8.08
C GLY A 99 15.94 12.96 -7.83
N THR A 100 14.93 12.65 -8.65
CA THR A 100 13.59 13.19 -8.52
C THR A 100 12.59 12.16 -7.99
N HIS A 101 11.58 12.66 -7.28
CA HIS A 101 10.47 11.88 -6.79
C HIS A 101 9.17 12.53 -7.25
N THR A 102 8.29 11.75 -7.85
CA THR A 102 6.99 12.23 -8.31
C THR A 102 5.90 11.31 -7.77
N ASP A 103 4.97 11.90 -7.04
CA ASP A 103 3.83 11.17 -6.49
C ASP A 103 2.58 11.35 -7.35
#